data_422ab563d7c7ad4a825fdece00e13722
#
_entry.id   422ab563d7c7ad4a825fdece00e13722
#
_cell.length_a   1.000
_cell.length_b   1.000
_cell.length_c   1.000
_cell.angle_alpha   90.00
_cell.angle_beta   90.00
_cell.angle_gamma   90.00
#
_symmetry.space_group_name_H-M   'P 1'
#
loop_
_entity.id
_entity.type
_entity.pdbx_description
1 polymer ?
#
loop_
_entity_poly.entity_id
_entity_poly.type
_entity_poly.pdbx_seq_one_letter_code
_entity_poly.pdbx_strand_id
1 'polypeptide(L)'
;MNEEAEDTKRLRQEGYQPLIHGTRKHRCIYLHAKMVFATHAGLYNFNGISDEEIPYLQDLISADAVCIQHGLTVQDLAFNANQAFNNNKLYYCASKYEVQNLRQPQYGYLDSSAIRLKGLARFDGLINQDQKQILITPTWRNYIALWPNGKNESRPYSELFKKTDYYKIYNRLITDDKLLETARRTGYKLIYLVHPNIGEQAVDFEKKDGVEIISALGVNYEKILCECSLMLTDYSGIQFDFAYMRKPVVYYHPPKLPPHYVEGGFFYDTQGFGEICTEHQQLVDTLCDYMEHDCQLKDFYRTRQDDFFAFSDHENCKRIFEDAYTWQKENR
;
A
#
# COMPACT_ATOMS: atom_id res chain seq x y z
N MET A 1 -0.82 -18.53 7.42
CA MET A 1 -0.39 -18.25 6.04
C MET A 1 -0.89 -19.35 5.12
N ASN A 2 -0.97 -19.12 3.82
CA ASN A 2 -1.22 -20.19 2.84
C ASN A 2 0.10 -21.01 2.66
N GLU A 3 0.02 -22.33 2.61
CA GLU A 3 1.19 -23.20 2.53
C GLU A 3 2.00 -23.00 1.25
N GLU A 4 1.32 -22.75 0.13
CA GLU A 4 1.91 -22.56 -1.20
C GLU A 4 2.41 -21.13 -1.47
N ALA A 5 2.12 -20.18 -0.57
CA ALA A 5 2.50 -18.79 -0.77
C ALA A 5 4.02 -18.60 -0.71
N GLU A 6 4.55 -17.75 -1.61
CA GLU A 6 5.98 -17.44 -1.67
C GLU A 6 6.51 -16.88 -0.34
N ASP A 7 5.73 -16.06 0.36
CA ASP A 7 6.09 -15.55 1.69
C ASP A 7 6.25 -16.67 2.72
N THR A 8 5.44 -17.73 2.63
CA THR A 8 5.57 -18.90 3.51
C THR A 8 6.89 -19.62 3.26
N LYS A 9 7.26 -19.80 1.97
CA LYS A 9 8.51 -20.42 1.58
C LYS A 9 9.71 -19.58 2.02
N ARG A 10 9.66 -18.26 1.80
CA ARG A 10 10.71 -17.33 2.21
C ARG A 10 10.92 -17.35 3.73
N LEU A 11 9.87 -17.24 4.54
CA LEU A 11 9.99 -17.28 5.99
C LEU A 11 10.55 -18.60 6.50
N ARG A 12 10.21 -19.73 5.86
CA ARG A 12 10.82 -21.04 6.21
C ARG A 12 12.32 -21.07 5.91
N GLN A 13 12.75 -20.48 4.78
CA GLN A 13 14.17 -20.36 4.44
C GLN A 13 14.94 -19.50 5.43
N GLU A 14 14.30 -18.46 5.98
CA GLU A 14 14.84 -17.60 7.03
C GLU A 14 14.80 -18.24 8.44
N GLY A 15 14.32 -19.48 8.57
CA GLY A 15 14.28 -20.24 9.82
C GLY A 15 13.00 -20.07 10.64
N TYR A 16 12.03 -19.30 10.17
CA TYR A 16 10.73 -19.16 10.82
C TYR A 16 9.82 -20.36 10.57
N GLN A 17 8.88 -20.60 11.48
CA GLN A 17 7.86 -21.66 11.35
C GLN A 17 6.47 -21.05 11.26
N PRO A 18 6.04 -20.53 10.09
CA PRO A 18 4.75 -19.91 9.94
C PRO A 18 3.62 -20.89 10.19
N LEU A 19 2.58 -20.45 10.90
CA LEU A 19 1.37 -21.22 11.10
C LEU A 19 0.54 -21.21 9.80
N ILE A 20 0.14 -22.39 9.36
CA ILE A 20 -0.71 -22.52 8.18
C ILE A 20 -2.16 -22.20 8.57
N HIS A 21 -2.76 -21.30 7.82
CA HIS A 21 -4.11 -20.80 8.05
C HIS A 21 -5.14 -21.95 8.05
N GLY A 22 -6.09 -21.88 8.98
CA GLY A 22 -7.18 -22.85 9.09
C GLY A 22 -6.81 -24.19 9.71
N THR A 23 -5.53 -24.47 9.96
CA THR A 23 -5.13 -25.72 10.65
C THR A 23 -5.57 -25.73 12.12
N ARG A 24 -5.75 -26.93 12.70
CA ARG A 24 -6.08 -27.06 14.12
C ARG A 24 -5.06 -26.35 15.03
N LYS A 25 -3.78 -26.44 14.71
CA LYS A 25 -2.72 -25.74 15.46
C LYS A 25 -2.89 -24.23 15.40
N HIS A 26 -3.19 -23.67 14.21
CA HIS A 26 -3.44 -22.25 14.04
C HIS A 26 -4.64 -21.78 14.88
N ARG A 27 -5.79 -22.48 14.76
CA ARG A 27 -7.01 -22.16 15.51
C ARG A 27 -6.78 -22.22 17.04
N CYS A 28 -6.12 -23.26 17.53
CA CYS A 28 -5.80 -23.39 18.96
C CYS A 28 -4.93 -22.24 19.45
N ILE A 29 -3.87 -21.87 18.73
CA ILE A 29 -2.98 -20.77 19.10
C ILE A 29 -3.74 -19.44 19.08
N TYR A 30 -4.57 -19.20 18.08
CA TYR A 30 -5.36 -17.98 17.96
C TYR A 30 -6.33 -17.81 19.15
N LEU A 31 -7.07 -18.88 19.52
CA LEU A 31 -8.02 -18.84 20.64
C LEU A 31 -7.35 -18.62 22.00
N HIS A 32 -6.05 -18.94 22.15
CA HIS A 32 -5.29 -18.74 23.38
C HIS A 32 -4.39 -17.49 23.33
N ALA A 33 -4.39 -16.77 22.21
CA ALA A 33 -3.61 -15.55 22.09
C ALA A 33 -4.12 -14.46 23.04
N LYS A 34 -3.22 -13.73 23.64
CA LYS A 34 -3.56 -12.55 24.47
C LYS A 34 -3.73 -11.29 23.60
N MET A 35 -2.89 -11.16 22.59
CA MET A 35 -2.93 -10.09 21.62
C MET A 35 -2.75 -10.65 20.20
N VAL A 36 -3.44 -10.06 19.25
CA VAL A 36 -3.30 -10.38 17.82
C VAL A 36 -2.94 -9.12 17.07
N PHE A 37 -1.76 -9.13 16.47
CA PHE A 37 -1.30 -8.05 15.59
C PHE A 37 -1.73 -8.36 14.16
N ALA A 38 -2.51 -7.49 13.56
CA ALA A 38 -3.00 -7.65 12.21
C ALA A 38 -2.77 -6.38 11.38
N THR A 39 -2.52 -6.58 10.10
CA THR A 39 -2.37 -5.47 9.14
C THR A 39 -3.71 -4.85 8.72
N HIS A 40 -4.81 -5.51 9.08
CA HIS A 40 -6.18 -5.02 8.86
C HIS A 40 -6.87 -4.83 10.22
N ALA A 41 -7.80 -3.89 10.26
CA ALA A 41 -8.63 -3.69 11.43
C ALA A 41 -9.53 -4.91 11.69
N GLY A 42 -9.70 -5.27 12.98
CA GLY A 42 -10.64 -6.29 13.43
C GLY A 42 -10.01 -7.62 13.84
N LEU A 43 -10.65 -8.24 14.84
CA LEU A 43 -10.25 -9.51 15.44
C LEU A 43 -10.53 -10.72 14.55
N TYR A 44 -11.53 -10.63 13.68
CA TYR A 44 -11.99 -11.80 12.94
C TYR A 44 -11.16 -12.10 11.68
N ASN A 45 -10.27 -11.19 11.33
CA ASN A 45 -9.34 -11.42 10.24
C ASN A 45 -8.29 -12.45 10.67
N PHE A 46 -8.03 -13.42 9.78
CA PHE A 46 -6.94 -14.42 9.95
C PHE A 46 -7.08 -15.39 11.14
N ASN A 47 -8.27 -15.51 11.76
CA ASN A 47 -8.50 -16.42 12.88
C ASN A 47 -8.53 -17.92 12.48
N GLY A 48 -8.69 -18.22 11.20
CA GLY A 48 -8.80 -19.58 10.67
C GLY A 48 -10.14 -20.27 10.98
N ILE A 49 -11.13 -19.52 11.44
CA ILE A 49 -12.51 -19.96 11.70
C ILE A 49 -13.33 -19.61 10.45
N SER A 50 -14.22 -20.47 10.01
CA SER A 50 -15.08 -20.16 8.87
C SER A 50 -16.18 -19.16 9.24
N ASP A 51 -16.71 -18.45 8.25
CA ASP A 51 -17.81 -17.50 8.46
C ASP A 51 -19.04 -18.16 9.13
N GLU A 52 -19.24 -19.47 8.87
CA GLU A 52 -20.32 -20.27 9.46
C GLU A 52 -20.07 -20.62 10.93
N GLU A 53 -18.79 -20.77 11.33
CA GLU A 53 -18.40 -21.08 12.71
C GLU A 53 -18.29 -19.84 13.60
N ILE A 54 -18.04 -18.65 13.03
CA ILE A 54 -17.84 -17.40 13.79
C ILE A 54 -18.98 -17.13 14.78
N PRO A 55 -20.28 -17.24 14.43
CA PRO A 55 -21.36 -16.98 15.37
C PRO A 55 -21.36 -17.85 16.62
N TYR A 56 -20.73 -19.03 16.55
CA TYR A 56 -20.65 -19.98 17.67
C TYR A 56 -19.36 -19.87 18.46
N LEU A 57 -18.30 -19.36 17.85
CA LEU A 57 -16.95 -19.38 18.44
C LEU A 57 -16.40 -17.99 18.78
N GLN A 58 -17.09 -16.92 18.37
CA GLN A 58 -16.60 -15.54 18.59
C GLN A 58 -16.36 -15.22 20.07
N ASP A 59 -17.19 -15.71 20.97
CA ASP A 59 -17.08 -15.47 22.41
C ASP A 59 -15.87 -16.18 23.06
N LEU A 60 -15.28 -17.14 22.35
CA LEU A 60 -14.03 -17.80 22.76
C LEU A 60 -12.79 -17.00 22.42
N ILE A 61 -12.92 -15.95 21.55
CA ILE A 61 -11.81 -15.10 21.16
C ILE A 61 -11.65 -14.00 22.21
N SER A 62 -10.68 -14.18 23.10
CA SER A 62 -10.37 -13.23 24.18
C SER A 62 -9.17 -12.33 23.88
N ALA A 63 -8.58 -12.44 22.69
CA ALA A 63 -7.43 -11.66 22.30
C ALA A 63 -7.75 -10.17 22.13
N ASP A 64 -6.81 -9.30 22.47
CA ASP A 64 -6.89 -7.89 22.16
C ASP A 64 -6.41 -7.64 20.71
N ALA A 65 -7.24 -6.97 19.92
CA ALA A 65 -6.90 -6.63 18.55
C ALA A 65 -5.96 -5.43 18.49
N VAL A 66 -4.85 -5.59 17.78
CA VAL A 66 -3.86 -4.54 17.51
C VAL A 66 -3.72 -4.37 16.01
N CYS A 67 -4.11 -3.21 15.49
CA CYS A 67 -3.97 -2.89 14.08
C CYS A 67 -2.63 -2.19 13.82
N ILE A 68 -1.75 -2.85 13.04
CA ILE A 68 -0.45 -2.30 12.61
C ILE A 68 -0.48 -1.81 11.17
N GLN A 69 -1.63 -1.84 10.55
CA GLN A 69 -1.93 -1.43 9.17
C GLN A 69 -1.05 -2.06 8.07
N HIS A 70 -1.62 -2.21 6.88
CA HIS A 70 -0.89 -2.60 5.66
C HIS A 70 -0.45 -1.40 4.80
N GLY A 71 -0.90 -0.21 5.14
CA GLY A 71 -0.63 1.06 4.48
C GLY A 71 -1.43 2.17 5.17
N LEU A 72 -1.07 3.44 4.93
CA LEU A 72 -1.76 4.56 5.55
C LEU A 72 -3.22 4.67 5.06
N THR A 73 -4.10 4.97 6.00
CA THR A 73 -5.51 5.25 5.74
C THR A 73 -5.70 6.71 5.35
N VAL A 74 -5.74 6.97 4.05
CA VAL A 74 -5.89 8.33 3.51
C VAL A 74 -7.22 8.57 2.81
N GLN A 75 -7.92 7.52 2.46
CA GLN A 75 -9.27 7.55 1.92
C GLN A 75 -10.28 7.51 3.07
N ASP A 76 -11.53 7.86 2.81
CA ASP A 76 -12.58 7.56 3.78
C ASP A 76 -12.81 6.04 3.82
N LEU A 77 -12.30 5.42 4.87
CA LEU A 77 -12.46 4.00 5.17
C LEU A 77 -13.29 3.76 6.44
N ALA A 78 -14.15 4.71 6.84
CA ALA A 78 -14.95 4.60 8.05
C ALA A 78 -15.77 3.31 8.09
N PHE A 79 -16.23 2.82 6.93
CA PHE A 79 -16.92 1.53 6.84
C PHE A 79 -16.07 0.35 7.32
N ASN A 80 -14.77 0.34 7.00
CA ASN A 80 -13.86 -0.76 7.32
C ASN A 80 -13.09 -0.53 8.63
N ALA A 81 -12.79 0.72 8.99
CA ALA A 81 -11.93 1.06 10.11
C ALA A 81 -12.69 1.62 11.33
N ASN A 82 -14.03 1.61 11.31
CA ASN A 82 -14.84 2.09 12.43
C ASN A 82 -14.60 1.25 13.70
N GLN A 83 -14.45 1.92 14.84
CA GLN A 83 -14.18 1.29 16.14
C GLN A 83 -15.28 0.33 16.56
N ALA A 84 -16.54 0.65 16.29
CA ALA A 84 -17.68 -0.17 16.70
C ALA A 84 -17.69 -1.55 16.03
N PHE A 85 -17.16 -1.66 14.80
CA PHE A 85 -17.10 -2.93 14.08
C PHE A 85 -15.81 -3.72 14.34
N ASN A 86 -14.73 -3.04 14.70
CA ASN A 86 -13.40 -3.66 14.72
C ASN A 86 -12.83 -3.89 16.11
N ASN A 87 -13.34 -3.20 17.13
CA ASN A 87 -12.90 -3.32 18.52
C ASN A 87 -11.37 -3.36 18.71
N ASN A 88 -10.64 -2.58 17.88
CA ASN A 88 -9.19 -2.49 18.06
C ASN A 88 -8.84 -1.82 19.39
N LYS A 89 -8.02 -2.46 20.19
CA LYS A 89 -7.49 -1.91 21.44
C LYS A 89 -6.36 -0.92 21.18
N LEU A 90 -5.57 -1.19 20.15
CA LEU A 90 -4.50 -0.34 19.65
C LEU A 90 -4.58 -0.24 18.13
N TYR A 91 -4.44 0.97 17.60
CA TYR A 91 -4.40 1.26 16.17
C TYR A 91 -3.22 2.19 15.91
N TYR A 92 -2.18 1.70 15.25
CA TYR A 92 -0.94 2.43 15.04
C TYR A 92 -0.98 3.27 13.77
N CYS A 93 -0.54 4.53 13.89
CA CYS A 93 -0.50 5.53 12.84
C CYS A 93 0.91 6.05 12.63
N ALA A 94 1.25 6.44 11.40
CA ALA A 94 2.54 7.01 11.04
C ALA A 94 2.50 8.54 10.94
N SER A 95 1.31 9.14 10.83
CA SER A 95 1.13 10.56 10.57
C SER A 95 0.11 11.21 11.52
N LYS A 96 0.38 12.46 11.91
CA LYS A 96 -0.59 13.31 12.63
C LYS A 96 -1.89 13.49 11.82
N TYR A 97 -1.80 13.53 10.51
CA TYR A 97 -2.96 13.68 9.62
C TYR A 97 -3.84 12.44 9.62
N GLU A 98 -3.24 11.27 9.70
CA GLU A 98 -3.94 10.00 9.85
C GLU A 98 -4.67 9.93 11.20
N VAL A 99 -4.01 10.35 12.29
CA VAL A 99 -4.64 10.45 13.61
C VAL A 99 -5.84 11.40 13.58
N GLN A 100 -5.70 12.56 12.93
CA GLN A 100 -6.81 13.52 12.78
C GLN A 100 -7.96 12.92 11.97
N ASN A 101 -7.67 12.19 10.89
CA ASN A 101 -8.69 11.53 10.08
C ASN A 101 -9.45 10.47 10.90
N LEU A 102 -8.76 9.57 11.61
CA LEU A 102 -9.38 8.53 12.42
C LEU A 102 -10.16 9.07 13.62
N ARG A 103 -9.88 10.28 14.08
CA ARG A 103 -10.65 10.96 15.13
C ARG A 103 -11.90 11.67 14.65
N GLN A 104 -12.21 11.60 13.35
CA GLN A 104 -13.50 12.11 12.86
C GLN A 104 -14.66 11.23 13.37
N PRO A 105 -15.86 11.81 13.56
CA PRO A 105 -17.00 11.13 14.19
C PRO A 105 -17.37 9.79 13.53
N GLN A 106 -17.27 9.68 12.20
CA GLN A 106 -17.63 8.48 11.45
C GLN A 106 -16.75 7.27 11.76
N TYR A 107 -15.55 7.47 12.32
CA TYR A 107 -14.66 6.38 12.72
C TYR A 107 -14.90 5.90 14.16
N GLY A 108 -15.53 6.71 15.00
CA GLY A 108 -15.83 6.35 16.39
C GLY A 108 -14.65 6.43 17.36
N TYR A 109 -13.48 6.93 16.96
CA TYR A 109 -12.28 7.03 17.81
C TYR A 109 -12.06 8.42 18.45
N LEU A 110 -13.00 9.33 18.44
CA LEU A 110 -12.91 10.74 18.86
C LEU A 110 -11.80 11.02 19.91
N ASP A 111 -12.00 10.53 21.11
CA ASP A 111 -11.05 10.70 22.24
C ASP A 111 -10.41 9.36 22.66
N SER A 112 -10.49 8.36 21.80
CA SER A 112 -9.99 7.02 22.15
C SER A 112 -8.48 7.00 22.27
N SER A 113 -8.00 6.43 23.36
CA SER A 113 -6.59 6.11 23.58
C SER A 113 -6.10 4.96 22.67
N ALA A 114 -6.99 4.34 21.90
CA ALA A 114 -6.62 3.28 20.97
C ALA A 114 -5.75 3.80 19.81
N ILE A 115 -5.95 5.06 19.38
CA ILE A 115 -5.16 5.65 18.30
C ILE A 115 -3.78 6.05 18.81
N ARG A 116 -2.74 5.44 18.24
CA ARG A 116 -1.34 5.59 18.65
C ARG A 116 -0.46 6.09 17.51
N LEU A 117 0.18 7.24 17.68
CA LEU A 117 1.17 7.77 16.74
C LEU A 117 2.54 7.17 17.06
N LYS A 118 2.87 6.02 16.47
CA LYS A 118 4.11 5.27 16.73
C LYS A 118 4.86 4.83 15.46
N GLY A 119 4.34 5.18 14.29
CA GLY A 119 4.84 4.75 12.99
C GLY A 119 4.16 3.48 12.48
N LEU A 120 4.58 3.00 11.33
CA LEU A 120 4.16 1.71 10.77
C LEU A 120 5.31 0.72 10.74
N ALA A 121 5.07 -0.50 11.22
CA ALA A 121 6.08 -1.56 11.32
C ALA A 121 6.78 -1.83 9.97
N ARG A 122 6.03 -1.82 8.87
CA ARG A 122 6.56 -2.08 7.51
C ARG A 122 7.60 -1.05 7.03
N PHE A 123 7.60 0.14 7.61
CA PHE A 123 8.54 1.20 7.21
C PHE A 123 9.98 0.94 7.62
N ASP A 124 10.21 0.05 8.59
CA ASP A 124 11.56 -0.29 9.02
C ASP A 124 12.38 -1.02 7.94
N GLY A 125 11.69 -1.73 7.03
CA GLY A 125 12.32 -2.39 5.88
C GLY A 125 12.56 -1.48 4.66
N LEU A 126 12.02 -0.26 4.66
CA LEU A 126 12.10 0.63 3.50
C LEU A 126 13.43 1.40 3.47
N ILE A 127 14.45 0.77 2.91
CA ILE A 127 15.80 1.36 2.78
C ILE A 127 16.06 1.72 1.32
N ASN A 128 16.46 2.97 1.07
CA ASN A 128 16.77 3.42 -0.28
C ASN A 128 17.97 2.65 -0.87
N GLN A 129 17.75 1.95 -1.99
CA GLN A 129 18.74 1.15 -2.73
C GLN A 129 18.71 1.48 -4.22
N ASP A 130 18.61 2.76 -4.56
CA ASP A 130 18.41 3.29 -5.91
C ASP A 130 19.21 2.56 -6.99
N GLN A 131 18.50 2.10 -8.04
CA GLN A 131 19.02 1.38 -9.21
C GLN A 131 18.72 2.11 -10.53
N LYS A 132 18.48 3.42 -10.50
CA LYS A 132 18.06 4.21 -11.67
C LYS A 132 16.83 3.63 -12.37
N GLN A 133 15.77 3.39 -11.62
CA GLN A 133 14.50 2.89 -12.13
C GLN A 133 13.36 3.87 -11.83
N ILE A 134 12.46 4.05 -12.78
CA ILE A 134 11.22 4.84 -12.63
C ILE A 134 10.07 3.86 -12.46
N LEU A 135 9.42 3.89 -11.31
CA LEU A 135 8.25 3.06 -11.03
C LEU A 135 6.97 3.75 -11.53
N ILE A 136 6.29 3.15 -12.45
CA ILE A 136 4.96 3.57 -12.93
C ILE A 136 3.94 2.58 -12.38
N THR A 137 3.12 3.02 -11.43
CA THR A 137 2.20 2.12 -10.72
C THR A 137 0.87 2.82 -10.42
N PRO A 138 0.01 2.95 -11.43
CA PRO A 138 -1.30 3.54 -11.25
C PRO A 138 -2.26 2.61 -10.50
N THR A 139 -3.14 3.20 -9.71
CA THR A 139 -4.23 2.47 -9.06
C THR A 139 -5.21 1.95 -10.11
N TRP A 140 -5.63 0.70 -9.96
CA TRP A 140 -6.70 0.14 -10.77
C TRP A 140 -8.01 0.91 -10.57
N ARG A 141 -9.00 0.65 -11.43
CA ARG A 141 -10.36 1.18 -11.27
C ARG A 141 -11.35 0.02 -11.22
N ASN A 142 -12.31 0.08 -10.31
CA ASN A 142 -13.31 -0.98 -10.14
C ASN A 142 -14.16 -1.19 -11.40
N TYR A 143 -14.31 -0.17 -12.24
CA TYR A 143 -15.09 -0.22 -13.48
C TYR A 143 -14.31 -0.78 -14.69
N ILE A 144 -13.01 -1.08 -14.55
CA ILE A 144 -12.19 -1.66 -15.63
C ILE A 144 -11.88 -3.15 -15.44
N ALA A 145 -12.17 -3.68 -14.28
CA ALA A 145 -11.89 -5.07 -13.94
C ALA A 145 -13.17 -5.87 -13.75
N LEU A 146 -13.21 -7.07 -14.29
CA LEU A 146 -14.31 -7.98 -14.06
C LEU A 146 -14.35 -8.44 -12.59
N TRP A 147 -15.54 -8.79 -12.09
CA TRP A 147 -15.68 -9.36 -10.76
C TRP A 147 -15.08 -10.78 -10.73
N PRO A 148 -14.44 -11.20 -9.63
CA PRO A 148 -13.99 -12.58 -9.50
C PRO A 148 -15.18 -13.53 -9.45
N ASN A 149 -14.99 -14.73 -9.99
CA ASN A 149 -16.04 -15.76 -10.03
C ASN A 149 -16.26 -16.42 -8.65
N GLY A 150 -15.31 -16.30 -7.74
CA GLY A 150 -15.37 -16.83 -6.38
C GLY A 150 -14.62 -15.96 -5.36
N LYS A 151 -14.85 -16.20 -4.05
CA LYS A 151 -14.31 -15.37 -2.94
C LYS A 151 -12.77 -15.24 -2.92
N ASN A 152 -12.04 -16.20 -3.48
CA ASN A 152 -10.57 -16.28 -3.43
C ASN A 152 -9.92 -16.37 -4.82
N GLU A 153 -10.65 -16.03 -5.87
CA GLU A 153 -10.15 -16.09 -7.23
C GLU A 153 -9.58 -14.74 -7.68
N SER A 154 -8.56 -14.80 -8.53
CA SER A 154 -8.08 -13.60 -9.23
C SER A 154 -9.20 -13.06 -10.15
N ARG A 155 -9.16 -11.76 -10.41
CA ARG A 155 -10.08 -11.17 -11.37
C ARG A 155 -9.76 -11.69 -12.78
N PRO A 156 -10.76 -12.16 -13.53
CA PRO A 156 -10.51 -12.77 -14.83
C PRO A 156 -10.06 -11.73 -15.86
N TYR A 157 -9.40 -12.21 -16.92
CA TYR A 157 -9.04 -11.40 -18.07
C TYR A 157 -10.27 -10.78 -18.74
N SER A 158 -10.16 -9.51 -19.15
CA SER A 158 -11.21 -8.78 -19.86
C SER A 158 -10.79 -8.41 -21.27
N GLU A 159 -11.44 -8.95 -22.29
CA GLU A 159 -11.21 -8.58 -23.70
C GLU A 159 -11.53 -7.10 -24.01
N LEU A 160 -12.31 -6.45 -23.14
CA LEU A 160 -12.65 -5.04 -23.30
C LEU A 160 -11.60 -4.10 -22.74
N PHE A 161 -10.60 -4.60 -22.02
CA PHE A 161 -9.59 -3.77 -21.35
C PHE A 161 -8.89 -2.80 -22.29
N LYS A 162 -8.49 -3.24 -23.47
CA LYS A 162 -7.84 -2.38 -24.49
C LYS A 162 -8.71 -1.22 -24.98
N LYS A 163 -10.02 -1.29 -24.81
CA LYS A 163 -10.96 -0.21 -25.19
C LYS A 163 -11.07 0.86 -24.10
N THR A 164 -10.62 0.58 -22.88
CA THR A 164 -10.71 1.50 -21.74
C THR A 164 -9.77 2.69 -21.90
N ASP A 165 -10.16 3.82 -21.32
CA ASP A 165 -9.27 4.99 -21.25
C ASP A 165 -8.05 4.72 -20.39
N TYR A 166 -8.17 3.85 -19.37
CA TYR A 166 -7.05 3.41 -18.53
C TYR A 166 -5.93 2.80 -19.37
N TYR A 167 -6.26 1.79 -20.19
CA TYR A 167 -5.29 1.16 -21.08
C TYR A 167 -4.67 2.18 -22.04
N LYS A 168 -5.52 2.95 -22.74
CA LYS A 168 -5.05 3.91 -23.76
C LYS A 168 -4.08 4.95 -23.19
N ILE A 169 -4.39 5.47 -22.00
CA ILE A 169 -3.58 6.50 -21.34
C ILE A 169 -2.23 5.94 -20.90
N TYR A 170 -2.22 4.81 -20.19
CA TYR A 170 -0.98 4.25 -19.68
C TYR A 170 -0.16 3.52 -20.75
N ASN A 171 -0.79 2.88 -21.73
CA ASN A 171 -0.08 2.33 -22.87
C ASN A 171 0.63 3.44 -23.68
N ARG A 172 -0.07 4.55 -23.94
CA ARG A 172 0.54 5.73 -24.58
C ARG A 172 1.74 6.24 -23.78
N LEU A 173 1.66 6.28 -22.46
CA LEU A 173 2.75 6.76 -21.61
C LEU A 173 3.99 5.88 -21.70
N ILE A 174 3.83 4.58 -21.53
CA ILE A 174 4.98 3.65 -21.55
C ILE A 174 5.56 3.42 -22.96
N THR A 175 4.89 3.90 -23.99
CA THR A 175 5.36 3.85 -25.39
C THR A 175 5.77 5.22 -25.93
N ASP A 176 5.80 6.26 -25.10
CA ASP A 176 6.15 7.62 -25.51
C ASP A 176 7.63 7.72 -25.88
N ASP A 177 7.90 8.11 -27.13
CA ASP A 177 9.26 8.13 -27.69
C ASP A 177 10.19 9.09 -26.93
N LYS A 178 9.70 10.28 -26.50
CA LYS A 178 10.50 11.25 -25.75
C LYS A 178 10.88 10.69 -24.38
N LEU A 179 9.92 10.06 -23.67
CA LEU A 179 10.15 9.45 -22.38
C LEU A 179 11.19 8.32 -22.47
N LEU A 180 11.04 7.43 -23.47
CA LEU A 180 11.94 6.30 -23.70
C LEU A 180 13.35 6.74 -24.10
N GLU A 181 13.47 7.74 -24.95
CA GLU A 181 14.76 8.29 -25.35
C GLU A 181 15.48 8.95 -24.18
N THR A 182 14.76 9.73 -23.38
CA THR A 182 15.32 10.36 -22.17
C THR A 182 15.77 9.30 -21.15
N ALA A 183 14.95 8.28 -20.90
CA ALA A 183 15.32 7.20 -20.00
C ALA A 183 16.59 6.49 -20.46
N ARG A 184 16.71 6.18 -21.77
CA ARG A 184 17.91 5.55 -22.34
C ARG A 184 19.14 6.45 -22.20
N ARG A 185 19.02 7.75 -22.52
CA ARG A 185 20.12 8.73 -22.47
C ARG A 185 20.64 8.95 -21.05
N THR A 186 19.74 8.93 -20.06
CA THR A 186 20.07 9.16 -18.63
C THR A 186 20.36 7.86 -17.85
N GLY A 187 20.20 6.70 -18.50
CA GLY A 187 20.46 5.38 -17.92
C GLY A 187 19.37 4.86 -17.00
N TYR A 188 18.16 5.42 -17.08
CA TYR A 188 17.01 4.94 -16.34
C TYR A 188 16.27 3.81 -17.07
N LYS A 189 15.66 2.91 -16.29
CA LYS A 189 14.74 1.87 -16.75
C LYS A 189 13.33 2.21 -16.27
N LEU A 190 12.33 2.02 -17.11
CA LEU A 190 10.93 2.20 -16.73
C LEU A 190 10.36 0.85 -16.26
N ILE A 191 9.76 0.84 -15.07
CA ILE A 191 9.07 -0.33 -14.50
C ILE A 191 7.59 -0.02 -14.45
N TYR A 192 6.79 -0.66 -15.29
CA TYR A 192 5.34 -0.56 -15.24
C TYR A 192 4.78 -1.71 -14.41
N LEU A 193 4.39 -1.41 -13.17
CA LEU A 193 3.86 -2.37 -12.22
C LEU A 193 2.34 -2.39 -12.30
N VAL A 194 1.81 -3.43 -12.93
CA VAL A 194 0.36 -3.61 -13.11
C VAL A 194 -0.27 -4.08 -11.80
N HIS A 195 -1.27 -3.34 -11.33
CA HIS A 195 -1.95 -3.62 -10.06
C HIS A 195 -2.51 -5.06 -9.99
N PRO A 196 -2.44 -5.77 -8.85
CA PRO A 196 -2.88 -7.18 -8.74
C PRO A 196 -4.31 -7.43 -9.25
N ASN A 197 -5.24 -6.50 -9.00
CA ASN A 197 -6.65 -6.63 -9.44
C ASN A 197 -6.85 -6.59 -10.96
N ILE A 198 -5.84 -6.24 -11.72
CA ILE A 198 -5.82 -6.26 -13.19
C ILE A 198 -4.56 -6.95 -13.72
N GLY A 199 -3.94 -7.82 -12.90
CA GLY A 199 -2.68 -8.48 -13.23
C GLY A 199 -2.73 -9.30 -14.52
N GLU A 200 -3.87 -9.96 -14.80
CA GLU A 200 -4.11 -10.70 -16.03
C GLU A 200 -4.04 -9.82 -17.30
N GLN A 201 -4.25 -8.52 -17.18
CA GLN A 201 -4.21 -7.56 -18.27
C GLN A 201 -2.77 -7.09 -18.62
N ALA A 202 -1.77 -7.51 -17.86
CA ALA A 202 -0.37 -7.12 -18.10
C ALA A 202 0.10 -7.47 -19.53
N VAL A 203 -0.44 -8.55 -20.09
CA VAL A 203 -0.13 -9.03 -21.43
C VAL A 203 -0.63 -8.10 -22.55
N ASP A 204 -1.57 -7.23 -22.26
CA ASP A 204 -2.16 -6.31 -23.24
C ASP A 204 -1.29 -5.11 -23.56
N PHE A 205 -0.42 -4.71 -22.62
CA PHE A 205 0.44 -3.55 -22.79
C PHE A 205 1.55 -3.80 -23.81
N GLU A 206 1.84 -2.81 -24.61
CA GLU A 206 2.89 -2.90 -25.63
C GLU A 206 4.27 -2.96 -24.99
N LYS A 207 5.04 -3.95 -25.41
CA LYS A 207 6.43 -4.11 -24.99
C LYS A 207 7.33 -3.19 -25.81
N LYS A 208 8.10 -2.34 -25.11
CA LYS A 208 9.12 -1.47 -25.71
C LYS A 208 10.46 -1.72 -25.03
N ASP A 209 11.53 -1.52 -25.75
CA ASP A 209 12.87 -1.54 -25.19
C ASP A 209 13.02 -0.43 -24.13
N GLY A 210 13.59 -0.77 -22.97
CA GLY A 210 13.70 0.14 -21.82
C GLY A 210 12.50 0.16 -20.89
N VAL A 211 11.41 -0.60 -21.17
CA VAL A 211 10.25 -0.76 -20.31
C VAL A 211 10.09 -2.22 -19.86
N GLU A 212 10.04 -2.43 -18.57
CA GLU A 212 9.66 -3.72 -17.98
C GLU A 212 8.22 -3.66 -17.49
N ILE A 213 7.36 -4.55 -17.99
CA ILE A 213 5.97 -4.66 -17.57
C ILE A 213 5.87 -5.86 -16.63
N ILE A 214 5.51 -5.59 -15.39
CA ILE A 214 5.46 -6.60 -14.32
C ILE A 214 4.03 -6.67 -13.80
N SER A 215 3.47 -7.89 -13.72
CA SER A 215 2.26 -8.13 -12.93
C SER A 215 2.64 -8.11 -11.45
N ALA A 216 1.91 -7.36 -10.65
CA ALA A 216 2.17 -7.26 -9.21
C ALA A 216 1.83 -8.56 -8.43
N LEU A 217 1.34 -9.59 -9.10
CA LEU A 217 1.12 -10.92 -8.52
C LEU A 217 2.48 -11.62 -8.30
N GLY A 218 2.80 -11.90 -7.04
CA GLY A 218 4.02 -12.66 -6.69
C GLY A 218 5.33 -11.87 -6.70
N VAL A 219 5.30 -10.53 -6.80
CA VAL A 219 6.50 -9.69 -6.71
C VAL A 219 6.80 -9.27 -5.27
N ASN A 220 8.09 -9.05 -5.01
CA ASN A 220 8.51 -8.41 -3.77
C ASN A 220 8.37 -6.87 -3.90
N TYR A 221 7.27 -6.33 -3.37
CA TYR A 221 7.00 -4.90 -3.39
C TYR A 221 8.07 -4.08 -2.69
N GLU A 222 8.54 -4.51 -1.53
CA GLU A 222 9.58 -3.84 -0.76
C GLU A 222 10.83 -3.62 -1.61
N LYS A 223 11.30 -4.67 -2.29
CA LYS A 223 12.46 -4.60 -3.17
C LYS A 223 12.24 -3.57 -4.30
N ILE A 224 11.11 -3.64 -5.01
CA ILE A 224 10.82 -2.70 -6.11
C ILE A 224 10.79 -1.25 -5.60
N LEU A 225 10.14 -1.00 -4.47
CA LEU A 225 10.07 0.34 -3.88
C LEU A 225 11.45 0.85 -3.47
N CYS A 226 12.28 -0.01 -2.88
CA CYS A 226 13.64 0.34 -2.46
C CYS A 226 14.57 0.63 -3.65
N GLU A 227 14.43 -0.10 -4.77
CA GLU A 227 15.30 0.01 -5.94
C GLU A 227 14.91 1.14 -6.90
N CYS A 228 13.66 1.61 -6.92
CA CYS A 228 13.24 2.68 -7.82
C CYS A 228 13.62 4.06 -7.29
N SER A 229 14.03 4.97 -8.20
CA SER A 229 14.46 6.35 -7.91
C SER A 229 13.30 7.33 -7.79
N LEU A 230 12.25 7.13 -8.59
CA LEU A 230 11.06 7.97 -8.67
C LEU A 230 9.82 7.09 -8.83
N MET A 231 8.72 7.49 -8.22
CA MET A 231 7.41 6.86 -8.42
C MET A 231 6.48 7.79 -9.18
N LEU A 232 5.93 7.29 -10.28
CA LEU A 232 4.73 7.85 -10.90
C LEU A 232 3.52 7.02 -10.46
N THR A 233 2.57 7.68 -9.85
CA THR A 233 1.31 7.05 -9.43
C THR A 233 0.13 8.02 -9.60
N ASP A 234 -1.03 7.64 -9.11
CA ASP A 234 -2.19 8.52 -9.08
C ASP A 234 -2.74 8.63 -7.64
N TYR A 235 -3.43 7.60 -7.16
CA TYR A 235 -4.11 7.58 -5.86
C TYR A 235 -3.65 6.42 -4.97
N SER A 236 -2.53 5.80 -5.28
CA SER A 236 -2.07 4.60 -4.58
C SER A 236 -1.54 4.89 -3.18
N GLY A 237 -1.91 4.04 -2.22
CA GLY A 237 -1.39 4.10 -0.84
C GLY A 237 0.12 3.84 -0.73
N ILE A 238 0.76 3.18 -1.71
CA ILE A 238 2.21 2.93 -1.68
C ILE A 238 3.06 4.19 -1.91
N GLN A 239 2.45 5.32 -2.30
CA GLN A 239 3.12 6.63 -2.32
C GLN A 239 3.74 7.00 -0.97
N PHE A 240 3.12 6.58 0.13
CA PHE A 240 3.61 6.87 1.47
C PHE A 240 4.88 6.10 1.80
N ASP A 241 5.02 4.88 1.30
CA ASP A 241 6.25 4.10 1.42
C ASP A 241 7.40 4.80 0.68
N PHE A 242 7.12 5.31 -0.51
CA PHE A 242 8.10 6.02 -1.32
C PHE A 242 8.52 7.36 -0.68
N ALA A 243 7.54 8.12 -0.22
CA ALA A 243 7.76 9.39 0.47
C ALA A 243 8.50 9.21 1.82
N TYR A 244 8.27 8.09 2.53
CA TYR A 244 8.99 7.76 3.76
C TYR A 244 10.50 7.61 3.50
N MET A 245 10.89 7.04 2.36
CA MET A 245 12.29 6.93 1.94
C MET A 245 12.90 8.25 1.41
N ARG A 246 12.17 9.37 1.46
CA ARG A 246 12.59 10.67 0.90
C ARG A 246 12.87 10.62 -0.60
N LYS A 247 12.07 9.86 -1.34
CA LYS A 247 12.14 9.76 -2.79
C LYS A 247 11.05 10.62 -3.46
N PRO A 248 11.28 11.13 -4.68
CA PRO A 248 10.29 11.92 -5.39
C PRO A 248 9.11 11.08 -5.87
N VAL A 249 7.91 11.66 -5.77
CA VAL A 249 6.66 11.12 -6.30
C VAL A 249 6.13 12.09 -7.35
N VAL A 250 5.56 11.61 -8.42
CA VAL A 250 4.80 12.38 -9.41
C VAL A 250 3.40 11.80 -9.50
N TYR A 251 2.39 12.64 -9.54
CA TYR A 251 1.00 12.23 -9.67
C TYR A 251 0.48 12.46 -11.08
N TYR A 252 -0.25 11.49 -11.60
CA TYR A 252 -0.97 11.63 -12.86
C TYR A 252 -2.47 11.50 -12.63
N HIS A 253 -3.18 12.63 -12.70
CA HIS A 253 -4.62 12.74 -12.51
C HIS A 253 -5.32 13.16 -13.81
N PRO A 254 -5.31 12.31 -14.87
CA PRO A 254 -5.98 12.67 -16.12
C PRO A 254 -7.49 12.73 -15.92
N PRO A 255 -8.20 13.74 -16.46
CA PRO A 255 -9.64 13.93 -16.23
C PRO A 255 -10.52 12.74 -16.63
N LYS A 256 -10.05 11.89 -17.55
CA LYS A 256 -10.76 10.68 -17.99
C LYS A 256 -10.67 9.51 -17.02
N LEU A 257 -9.82 9.59 -15.99
CA LEU A 257 -9.62 8.52 -15.02
C LEU A 257 -9.86 9.02 -13.59
N PRO A 258 -11.09 9.38 -13.23
CA PRO A 258 -11.39 9.82 -11.87
C PRO A 258 -11.10 8.71 -10.85
N PRO A 259 -10.85 9.05 -9.58
CA PRO A 259 -10.75 8.07 -8.51
C PRO A 259 -12.07 7.32 -8.35
N HIS A 260 -12.01 6.11 -7.78
CA HIS A 260 -13.20 5.31 -7.48
C HIS A 260 -13.48 5.21 -5.97
N TYR A 261 -12.86 6.08 -5.19
CA TYR A 261 -13.02 6.15 -3.74
C TYR A 261 -13.34 7.58 -3.30
N VAL A 262 -13.78 7.72 -2.07
CA VAL A 262 -14.07 9.02 -1.45
C VAL A 262 -12.78 9.55 -0.79
N GLU A 263 -12.50 10.82 -1.01
CA GLU A 263 -11.39 11.50 -0.32
C GLU A 263 -11.61 11.46 1.20
N GLY A 264 -10.51 11.33 1.93
CA GLY A 264 -10.50 11.25 3.39
C GLY A 264 -9.57 12.27 4.01
N GLY A 265 -8.50 11.79 4.63
CA GLY A 265 -7.53 12.61 5.39
C GLY A 265 -6.28 13.04 4.63
N PHE A 266 -6.24 12.95 3.31
CA PHE A 266 -5.08 13.37 2.51
C PHE A 266 -5.52 14.19 1.30
N PHE A 267 -4.95 15.38 1.19
CA PHE A 267 -5.25 16.35 0.12
C PHE A 267 -4.01 16.57 -0.74
N TYR A 268 -4.06 16.13 -1.99
CA TYR A 268 -2.92 16.18 -2.91
C TYR A 268 -2.35 17.57 -3.12
N ASP A 269 -3.20 18.59 -3.23
CA ASP A 269 -2.78 20.00 -3.47
C ASP A 269 -1.92 20.55 -2.32
N THR A 270 -2.25 20.21 -1.09
CA THR A 270 -1.60 20.77 0.11
C THR A 270 -0.62 19.84 0.80
N GLN A 271 -0.84 18.53 0.70
CA GLN A 271 -0.05 17.49 1.36
C GLN A 271 0.72 16.58 0.39
N GLY A 272 0.41 16.64 -0.92
CA GLY A 272 1.04 15.81 -1.94
C GLY A 272 2.56 15.96 -1.96
N PHE A 273 3.25 14.88 -2.26
CA PHE A 273 4.70 14.73 -2.20
C PHE A 273 5.39 15.00 -3.54
N GLY A 274 4.66 15.51 -4.53
CA GLY A 274 5.16 15.79 -5.86
C GLY A 274 4.17 16.54 -6.74
N GLU A 275 4.56 16.76 -7.98
CA GLU A 275 3.77 17.44 -8.99
C GLU A 275 2.52 16.64 -9.35
N ILE A 276 1.41 17.36 -9.56
CA ILE A 276 0.16 16.81 -10.09
C ILE A 276 0.07 17.16 -11.57
N CYS A 277 0.21 16.17 -12.42
CA CYS A 277 0.07 16.30 -13.86
C CYS A 277 -1.33 15.83 -14.29
N THR A 278 -2.00 16.62 -15.13
CA THR A 278 -3.32 16.27 -15.69
C THR A 278 -3.24 15.95 -17.19
N GLU A 279 -2.22 16.47 -17.87
CA GLU A 279 -2.02 16.32 -19.30
C GLU A 279 -0.80 15.44 -19.59
N HIS A 280 -0.90 14.64 -20.66
CA HIS A 280 0.16 13.70 -21.07
C HIS A 280 1.51 14.39 -21.29
N GLN A 281 1.52 15.50 -22.04
CA GLN A 281 2.78 16.20 -22.34
C GLN A 281 3.42 16.79 -21.09
N GLN A 282 2.64 17.37 -20.20
CA GLN A 282 3.11 17.87 -18.90
C GLN A 282 3.77 16.74 -18.11
N LEU A 283 3.14 15.58 -18.07
CA LEU A 283 3.68 14.41 -17.35
C LEU A 283 5.01 13.96 -17.95
N VAL A 284 5.07 13.78 -19.26
CA VAL A 284 6.30 13.36 -19.95
C VAL A 284 7.43 14.36 -19.68
N ASP A 285 7.15 15.66 -19.80
CA ASP A 285 8.15 16.72 -19.53
C ASP A 285 8.64 16.68 -18.09
N THR A 286 7.73 16.48 -17.12
CA THR A 286 8.08 16.37 -15.71
C THR A 286 8.97 15.15 -15.42
N LEU A 287 8.62 13.98 -15.97
CA LEU A 287 9.43 12.77 -15.80
C LEU A 287 10.81 12.90 -16.44
N CYS A 288 10.89 13.51 -17.62
CA CYS A 288 12.14 13.79 -18.28
C CYS A 288 13.03 14.73 -17.46
N ASP A 289 12.46 15.82 -16.92
CA ASP A 289 13.16 16.75 -16.04
C ASP A 289 13.74 16.04 -14.81
N TYR A 290 12.96 15.20 -14.16
CA TYR A 290 13.47 14.41 -13.02
C TYR A 290 14.62 13.48 -13.42
N MET A 291 14.52 12.76 -14.51
CA MET A 291 15.60 11.86 -14.96
C MET A 291 16.88 12.62 -15.35
N GLU A 292 16.76 13.82 -15.92
CA GLU A 292 17.89 14.70 -16.28
C GLU A 292 18.59 15.31 -15.06
N HIS A 293 17.89 15.37 -13.91
CA HIS A 293 18.40 15.86 -12.63
C HIS A 293 18.53 14.75 -11.58
N ASP A 294 18.87 13.52 -12.01
CA ASP A 294 19.12 12.35 -11.15
C ASP A 294 18.00 12.07 -10.13
N CYS A 295 16.74 12.31 -10.51
CA CYS A 295 15.55 12.13 -9.69
C CYS A 295 15.66 12.73 -8.28
N GLN A 296 16.29 13.90 -8.17
CA GLN A 296 16.46 14.57 -6.88
C GLN A 296 15.12 15.06 -6.34
N LEU A 297 14.87 14.77 -5.06
CA LEU A 297 13.69 15.26 -4.36
C LEU A 297 13.79 16.78 -4.17
N LYS A 298 12.81 17.52 -4.72
CA LYS A 298 12.74 18.98 -4.58
C LYS A 298 12.48 19.39 -3.13
N ASP A 299 13.13 20.42 -2.63
CA ASP A 299 13.07 20.86 -1.22
C ASP A 299 11.65 21.16 -0.75
N PHE A 300 10.82 21.68 -1.62
CA PHE A 300 9.40 21.93 -1.33
C PHE A 300 8.67 20.64 -0.93
N TYR A 301 8.86 19.55 -1.66
CA TYR A 301 8.24 18.27 -1.35
C TYR A 301 8.92 17.53 -0.20
N ARG A 302 10.23 17.71 -0.03
CA ARG A 302 10.96 17.25 1.16
C ARG A 302 10.33 17.80 2.44
N THR A 303 10.06 19.12 2.48
CA THR A 303 9.41 19.75 3.62
C THR A 303 8.04 19.14 3.93
N ARG A 304 7.24 18.83 2.90
CA ARG A 304 5.95 18.15 3.06
C ARG A 304 6.10 16.71 3.60
N GLN A 305 7.08 15.97 3.12
CA GLN A 305 7.37 14.63 3.62
C GLN A 305 7.83 14.67 5.08
N ASP A 306 8.68 15.62 5.45
CA ASP A 306 9.16 15.79 6.82
C ASP A 306 8.04 16.20 7.79
N ASP A 307 7.08 17.02 7.36
CA ASP A 307 5.91 17.38 8.17
C ASP A 307 4.90 16.24 8.28
N PHE A 308 4.82 15.36 7.27
CA PHE A 308 3.82 14.31 7.21
C PHE A 308 4.13 13.15 8.16
N PHE A 309 5.37 12.63 8.15
CA PHE A 309 5.77 11.47 8.96
C PHE A 309 6.24 11.86 10.35
N ALA A 310 5.69 11.22 11.38
CA ALA A 310 6.09 11.48 12.77
C ALA A 310 7.50 10.96 13.11
N PHE A 311 7.97 9.95 12.37
CA PHE A 311 9.26 9.29 12.59
C PHE A 311 9.90 8.95 11.25
N SER A 312 11.25 8.93 11.22
CA SER A 312 12.05 8.59 10.04
C SER A 312 13.31 7.76 10.39
N ASP A 313 13.31 7.11 11.53
CA ASP A 313 14.47 6.48 12.17
C ASP A 313 14.53 4.95 12.02
N HIS A 314 13.56 4.33 11.33
CA HIS A 314 13.45 2.88 11.14
C HIS A 314 13.37 2.07 12.47
N GLU A 315 12.85 2.67 13.54
CA GLU A 315 12.61 2.00 14.84
C GLU A 315 11.11 1.83 15.13
N ASN A 316 10.28 1.77 14.10
CA ASN A 316 8.81 1.68 14.25
C ASN A 316 8.38 0.37 14.91
N CYS A 317 8.95 -0.76 14.52
CA CYS A 317 8.68 -2.06 15.13
C CYS A 317 8.95 -2.05 16.64
N LYS A 318 10.08 -1.48 17.04
CA LYS A 318 10.46 -1.36 18.45
C LYS A 318 9.46 -0.51 19.23
N ARG A 319 9.11 0.68 18.73
CA ARG A 319 8.14 1.58 19.37
C ARG A 319 6.77 0.92 19.51
N ILE A 320 6.29 0.26 18.46
CA ILE A 320 5.02 -0.47 18.46
C ILE A 320 5.04 -1.60 19.50
N PHE A 321 6.11 -2.38 19.53
CA PHE A 321 6.26 -3.48 20.50
C PHE A 321 6.27 -2.97 21.94
N GLU A 322 7.06 -1.96 22.26
CA GLU A 322 7.18 -1.39 23.60
C GLU A 322 5.85 -0.78 24.07
N ASP A 323 5.13 -0.06 23.20
CA ASP A 323 3.82 0.51 23.51
C ASP A 323 2.76 -0.58 23.75
N ALA A 324 2.69 -1.58 22.88
CA ALA A 324 1.74 -2.69 23.02
C ALA A 324 2.02 -3.54 24.28
N TYR A 325 3.29 -3.79 24.57
CA TYR A 325 3.71 -4.54 25.75
C TYR A 325 3.37 -3.81 27.05
N THR A 326 3.61 -2.50 27.08
CA THR A 326 3.25 -1.64 28.24
C THR A 326 1.74 -1.63 28.42
N TRP A 327 1.00 -1.39 27.36
CA TRP A 327 -0.47 -1.40 27.39
C TRP A 327 -1.03 -2.74 27.89
N GLN A 328 -0.46 -3.85 27.45
CA GLN A 328 -0.89 -5.19 27.92
C GLN A 328 -0.67 -5.37 29.42
N LYS A 329 0.44 -4.88 29.97
CA LYS A 329 0.72 -4.97 31.42
C LYS A 329 -0.22 -4.13 32.28
N GLU A 330 -0.64 -2.98 31.75
CA GLU A 330 -1.50 -2.05 32.47
C GLU A 330 -2.98 -2.44 32.44
N ASN A 331 -3.39 -3.23 31.45
CA ASN A 331 -4.81 -3.56 31.21
C ASN A 331 -5.16 -5.05 31.43
N ARG A 332 -4.23 -5.86 31.95
CA ARG A 332 -4.47 -7.30 32.25
C ARG A 332 -3.97 -7.73 33.61
#